data_bc57dac0d483057db5b04c382be82c3b
#
_entry.id   bc57dac0d483057db5b04c382be82c3b
#
_cell.length_a   1.000
_cell.length_b   1.000
_cell.length_c   1.000
_cell.angle_alpha   90.00
_cell.angle_beta   90.00
_cell.angle_gamma   90.00
#
_symmetry.space_group_name_H-M   'P 1'
#
loop_
_entity.id
_entity.type
_entity.pdbx_description
1 polymer ?
#
loop_
_entity_poly.entity_id
_entity_poly.type
_entity_poly.pdbx_seq_one_letter_code
_entity_poly.pdbx_strand_id
1 'polypeptide(L)'
;YLNWHYTNGVTNMALMELGDKIQNRKYEDYVLKNMKFIFDKTNQSYFHRLYDKTFREGGWRAVPRLTWHMIYRNKRLDDNGPMGASLITLNQRHPDEAFQQYVETTNHHLMVSEPRLADGTIARLWPHENTIWADDAFMAVSFISRMGEATGEKKYFDDAANQILNYTRYLWCPEKQIYYHCYHTDNKEHGVAHWSRANGWIFMATADLLARMPEDHPMRDDVIKNFQMQASGVARYQGKNGLWHQLLDKADSYEEITGTSMFVFGIAKGVKEGWLHPDFIYVAWQGLKGMLSKISENG
;
A
#
# COMPACT_ATOMS: atom_id res chain seq x y z
N TYR A 1 13.39 -12.81 1.95
CA TYR A 1 12.93 -12.70 0.56
C TYR A 1 13.36 -11.34 0.00
N LEU A 2 14.29 -11.35 -0.93
CA LEU A 2 14.83 -10.14 -1.54
C LEU A 2 14.24 -10.01 -2.95
N ASN A 3 13.01 -9.50 -3.04
CA ASN A 3 12.34 -9.22 -4.30
C ASN A 3 12.09 -7.72 -4.43
N TRP A 4 12.14 -7.19 -5.65
CA TRP A 4 11.66 -5.85 -5.95
C TRP A 4 10.15 -5.92 -6.23
N HIS A 5 9.36 -5.76 -5.15
CA HIS A 5 7.91 -5.90 -5.20
C HIS A 5 7.25 -5.20 -4.02
N TYR A 6 5.98 -4.81 -4.13
CA TYR A 6 5.27 -4.09 -3.06
C TYR A 6 5.35 -4.78 -1.69
N THR A 7 5.34 -6.12 -1.65
CA THR A 7 5.41 -6.87 -0.39
C THR A 7 6.68 -6.56 0.39
N ASN A 8 7.81 -6.42 -0.29
CA ASN A 8 9.06 -6.02 0.36
C ASN A 8 9.07 -4.55 0.74
N GLY A 9 8.45 -3.67 -0.07
CA GLY A 9 8.27 -2.27 0.29
C GLY A 9 7.49 -2.12 1.59
N VAL A 10 6.36 -2.82 1.72
CA VAL A 10 5.57 -2.87 2.96
C VAL A 10 6.38 -3.42 4.12
N THR A 11 7.10 -4.53 3.91
CA THR A 11 7.96 -5.13 4.94
C THR A 11 9.06 -4.16 5.39
N ASN A 12 9.71 -3.47 4.46
CA ASN A 12 10.75 -2.49 4.78
C ASN A 12 10.20 -1.34 5.64
N MET A 13 9.04 -0.78 5.27
CA MET A 13 8.37 0.26 6.05
C MET A 13 8.01 -0.25 7.45
N ALA A 14 7.44 -1.44 7.55
CA ALA A 14 7.07 -2.05 8.83
C ALA A 14 8.29 -2.32 9.72
N LEU A 15 9.40 -2.80 9.15
CA LEU A 15 10.65 -3.04 9.90
C LEU A 15 11.24 -1.73 10.43
N MET A 16 11.28 -0.68 9.63
CA MET A 16 11.77 0.63 10.08
C MET A 16 10.85 1.20 11.18
N GLU A 17 9.53 1.16 11.01
CA GLU A 17 8.58 1.62 12.02
C GLU A 17 8.68 0.79 13.33
N LEU A 18 8.82 -0.54 13.22
CA LEU A 18 9.04 -1.40 14.37
C LEU A 18 10.35 -1.04 15.09
N GLY A 19 11.44 -0.87 14.34
CA GLY A 19 12.74 -0.47 14.89
C GLY A 19 12.65 0.81 15.70
N ASP A 20 11.95 1.81 15.20
CA ASP A 20 11.69 3.08 15.89
C ASP A 20 10.89 2.86 17.18
N LYS A 21 9.80 2.07 17.11
CA LYS A 21 8.91 1.80 18.26
C LYS A 21 9.59 1.10 19.42
N ILE A 22 10.43 0.12 19.11
CA ILE A 22 11.12 -0.68 20.16
C ILE A 22 12.57 -0.24 20.37
N GLN A 23 13.00 0.87 19.74
CA GLN A 23 14.35 1.44 19.85
C GLN A 23 15.45 0.44 19.49
N ASN A 24 15.26 -0.31 18.41
CA ASN A 24 16.19 -1.34 17.98
C ASN A 24 16.58 -1.18 16.50
N ARG A 25 17.78 -0.67 16.28
CA ARG A 25 18.29 -0.35 14.93
C ARG A 25 18.52 -1.55 14.03
N LYS A 26 18.59 -2.78 14.55
CA LYS A 26 18.83 -3.98 13.73
C LYS A 26 17.84 -4.13 12.57
N TYR A 27 16.62 -3.64 12.74
CA TYR A 27 15.58 -3.72 11.72
C TYR A 27 15.84 -2.73 10.56
N GLU A 28 16.21 -1.50 10.89
CA GLU A 28 16.62 -0.50 9.90
C GLU A 28 17.93 -0.90 9.21
N ASP A 29 18.92 -1.40 9.97
CA ASP A 29 20.19 -1.89 9.44
C ASP A 29 19.97 -3.04 8.44
N TYR A 30 19.00 -3.91 8.69
CA TYR A 30 18.60 -4.97 7.75
C TYR A 30 18.07 -4.37 6.44
N VAL A 31 17.17 -3.40 6.51
CA VAL A 31 16.63 -2.71 5.33
C VAL A 31 17.74 -2.00 4.56
N LEU A 32 18.58 -1.24 5.27
CA LEU A 32 19.72 -0.52 4.67
C LEU A 32 20.68 -1.48 3.96
N LYS A 33 21.04 -2.59 4.60
CA LYS A 33 21.92 -3.59 4.00
C LYS A 33 21.34 -4.17 2.71
N ASN A 34 20.05 -4.46 2.68
CA ASN A 34 19.38 -4.96 1.49
C ASN A 34 19.36 -3.92 0.37
N MET A 35 19.06 -2.66 0.68
CA MET A 35 19.05 -1.59 -0.31
C MET A 35 20.45 -1.30 -0.85
N LYS A 36 21.47 -1.24 0.00
CA LYS A 36 22.88 -1.11 -0.44
C LYS A 36 23.30 -2.24 -1.37
N PHE A 37 22.88 -3.48 -1.10
CA PHE A 37 23.13 -4.61 -2.00
C PHE A 37 22.43 -4.44 -3.35
N ILE A 38 21.15 -4.05 -3.34
CA ILE A 38 20.37 -3.89 -4.58
C ILE A 38 20.93 -2.74 -5.43
N PHE A 39 21.34 -1.63 -4.82
CA PHE A 39 21.84 -0.44 -5.52
C PHE A 39 23.36 -0.45 -5.73
N ASP A 40 24.08 -1.51 -5.36
CA ASP A 40 25.50 -1.67 -5.72
C ASP A 40 25.67 -1.72 -7.24
N LYS A 41 26.66 -0.99 -7.77
CA LYS A 41 26.87 -0.83 -9.22
C LYS A 41 27.06 -2.17 -9.96
N THR A 42 27.74 -3.12 -9.34
CA THR A 42 27.98 -4.44 -9.92
C THR A 42 26.66 -5.23 -10.00
N ASN A 43 25.87 -5.21 -8.92
CA ASN A 43 24.59 -5.87 -8.85
C ASN A 43 23.58 -5.21 -9.81
N GLN A 44 23.57 -3.89 -9.89
CA GLN A 44 22.75 -3.14 -10.84
C GLN A 44 23.04 -3.55 -12.29
N SER A 45 24.32 -3.67 -12.67
CA SER A 45 24.71 -4.13 -14.00
C SER A 45 24.21 -5.56 -14.29
N TYR A 46 24.20 -6.43 -13.28
CA TYR A 46 23.67 -7.78 -13.42
C TYR A 46 22.15 -7.78 -13.56
N PHE A 47 21.43 -7.01 -12.73
CA PHE A 47 19.97 -6.91 -12.78
C PHE A 47 19.48 -6.29 -14.08
N HIS A 48 20.21 -5.31 -14.63
CA HIS A 48 19.88 -4.71 -15.91
C HIS A 48 19.94 -5.74 -17.03
N ARG A 49 21.01 -6.54 -17.08
CA ARG A 49 21.11 -7.63 -18.06
C ARG A 49 19.98 -8.65 -17.93
N LEU A 50 19.59 -8.99 -16.68
CA LEU A 50 18.44 -9.88 -16.45
C LEU A 50 17.14 -9.28 -16.95
N TYR A 51 16.93 -7.99 -16.72
CA TYR A 51 15.75 -7.27 -17.18
C TYR A 51 15.66 -7.29 -18.71
N ASP A 52 16.74 -6.93 -19.40
CA ASP A 52 16.81 -6.95 -20.87
C ASP A 52 16.51 -8.34 -21.42
N LYS A 53 17.14 -9.36 -20.89
CA LYS A 53 16.90 -10.76 -21.28
C LYS A 53 15.45 -11.17 -21.09
N THR A 54 14.82 -10.73 -19.99
CA THR A 54 13.44 -11.10 -19.64
C THR A 54 12.41 -10.41 -20.52
N PHE A 55 12.57 -9.10 -20.72
CA PHE A 55 11.52 -8.27 -21.31
C PHE A 55 11.78 -7.90 -22.77
N ARG A 56 13.05 -7.82 -23.22
CA ARG A 56 13.39 -7.47 -24.60
C ARG A 56 13.59 -8.69 -25.47
N GLU A 57 14.13 -9.78 -24.90
CA GLU A 57 14.43 -11.01 -25.66
C GLU A 57 13.33 -12.08 -25.55
N GLY A 58 12.20 -11.78 -24.93
CA GLY A 58 11.03 -12.68 -24.85
C GLY A 58 11.15 -13.84 -23.87
N GLY A 59 12.08 -13.75 -22.93
CA GLY A 59 12.40 -14.81 -21.97
C GLY A 59 11.52 -14.91 -20.72
N TRP A 60 10.26 -14.53 -20.76
CA TRP A 60 9.36 -14.49 -19.59
C TRP A 60 9.39 -15.76 -18.71
N ARG A 61 9.60 -16.91 -19.33
CA ARG A 61 9.60 -18.21 -18.64
C ARG A 61 10.98 -18.65 -18.13
N ALA A 62 12.04 -17.94 -18.46
CA ALA A 62 13.42 -18.31 -18.13
C ALA A 62 14.02 -17.55 -16.94
N VAL A 63 13.20 -16.79 -16.20
CA VAL A 63 13.69 -15.90 -15.16
C VAL A 63 13.77 -16.61 -13.82
N PRO A 64 14.88 -16.44 -13.08
CA PRO A 64 14.96 -16.89 -11.69
C PRO A 64 13.81 -16.32 -10.85
N ARG A 65 13.38 -17.05 -9.82
CA ARG A 65 12.31 -16.63 -8.88
C ARG A 65 12.60 -15.31 -8.16
N LEU A 66 13.81 -14.77 -8.24
CA LEU A 66 14.20 -13.49 -7.66
C LEU A 66 13.93 -12.37 -8.67
N THR A 67 13.18 -11.37 -8.27
CA THR A 67 12.66 -10.32 -9.15
C THR A 67 13.33 -8.95 -8.95
N TRP A 68 14.59 -8.88 -8.50
CA TRP A 68 15.28 -7.59 -8.31
C TRP A 68 15.39 -6.76 -9.58
N HIS A 69 15.52 -7.42 -10.73
CA HIS A 69 15.52 -6.76 -12.04
C HIS A 69 14.22 -5.99 -12.33
N MET A 70 13.15 -6.22 -11.56
CA MET A 70 11.90 -5.47 -11.66
C MET A 70 12.05 -4.00 -11.23
N ILE A 71 13.15 -3.64 -10.58
CA ILE A 71 13.52 -2.24 -10.29
C ILE A 71 13.52 -1.36 -11.55
N TYR A 72 13.75 -1.95 -12.73
CA TYR A 72 13.72 -1.24 -14.00
C TYR A 72 12.35 -1.17 -14.66
N ARG A 73 11.32 -1.81 -14.04
CA ARG A 73 9.94 -1.79 -14.53
C ARG A 73 9.14 -0.69 -13.86
N ASN A 74 9.37 0.55 -14.22
CA ASN A 74 8.64 1.71 -13.71
C ASN A 74 7.24 1.91 -14.34
N LYS A 75 6.53 0.82 -14.70
CA LYS A 75 5.23 0.88 -15.36
C LYS A 75 4.10 0.25 -14.55
N ARG A 76 4.38 -0.14 -13.33
CA ARG A 76 3.39 -0.75 -12.43
C ARG A 76 3.60 -0.24 -11.02
N LEU A 77 2.55 0.23 -10.42
CA LEU A 77 2.53 0.69 -9.03
C LEU A 77 3.02 -0.39 -8.04
N ASP A 78 2.69 -1.66 -8.29
CA ASP A 78 3.17 -2.79 -7.47
C ASP A 78 4.71 -2.88 -7.40
N ASP A 79 5.42 -2.44 -8.44
CA ASP A 79 6.88 -2.53 -8.51
C ASP A 79 7.57 -1.28 -7.97
N ASN A 80 6.93 -0.11 -8.06
CA ASN A 80 7.59 1.16 -7.75
C ASN A 80 7.04 1.87 -6.50
N GLY A 81 5.73 1.83 -6.25
CA GLY A 81 5.11 2.61 -5.19
C GLY A 81 5.63 2.29 -3.78
N PRO A 82 5.29 1.12 -3.16
CA PRO A 82 5.73 0.82 -1.81
C PRO A 82 7.25 0.65 -1.65
N MET A 83 7.97 0.19 -2.69
CA MET A 83 9.42 0.15 -2.67
C MET A 83 10.02 1.56 -2.65
N GLY A 84 9.52 2.45 -3.51
CA GLY A 84 9.89 3.86 -3.50
C GLY A 84 9.53 4.55 -2.19
N ALA A 85 8.35 4.27 -1.63
CA ALA A 85 7.93 4.77 -0.32
C ALA A 85 8.91 4.40 0.79
N SER A 86 9.36 3.13 0.81
CA SER A 86 10.37 2.68 1.77
C SER A 86 11.72 3.36 1.57
N LEU A 87 12.10 3.64 0.30
CA LEU A 87 13.34 4.35 -0.03
C LEU A 87 13.30 5.83 0.36
N ILE A 88 12.16 6.52 0.25
CA ILE A 88 12.04 7.91 0.75
C ILE A 88 12.41 7.96 2.22
N THR A 89 11.77 7.11 3.04
CA THR A 89 12.05 7.04 4.48
C THR A 89 13.51 6.69 4.79
N LEU A 90 14.06 5.72 4.07
CA LEU A 90 15.44 5.29 4.29
C LEU A 90 16.44 6.37 3.87
N ASN A 91 16.21 7.03 2.73
CA ASN A 91 17.10 8.07 2.19
C ASN A 91 17.16 9.32 3.07
N GLN A 92 16.06 9.67 3.75
CA GLN A 92 16.06 10.74 4.74
C GLN A 92 17.02 10.46 5.92
N ARG A 93 17.20 9.19 6.29
CA ARG A 93 18.05 8.73 7.40
C ARG A 93 19.48 8.39 6.97
N HIS A 94 19.62 7.87 5.77
CA HIS A 94 20.86 7.41 5.16
C HIS A 94 20.97 7.91 3.73
N PRO A 95 21.31 9.20 3.52
CA PRO A 95 21.37 9.80 2.20
C PRO A 95 22.28 9.01 1.25
N ASP A 96 21.74 8.70 0.05
CA ASP A 96 22.44 7.95 -0.99
C ASP A 96 21.96 8.44 -2.36
N GLU A 97 22.90 8.78 -3.24
CA GLU A 97 22.58 9.33 -4.56
C GLU A 97 21.75 8.37 -5.42
N ALA A 98 22.03 7.07 -5.35
CA ALA A 98 21.28 6.07 -6.12
C ALA A 98 19.85 5.89 -5.58
N PHE A 99 19.64 5.99 -4.26
CA PHE A 99 18.31 6.01 -3.66
C PHE A 99 17.54 7.25 -4.10
N GLN A 100 18.17 8.41 -4.04
CA GLN A 100 17.57 9.67 -4.46
C GLN A 100 17.15 9.63 -5.92
N GLN A 101 18.02 9.17 -6.81
CA GLN A 101 17.73 9.04 -8.24
C GLN A 101 16.54 8.12 -8.50
N TYR A 102 16.43 7.02 -7.76
CA TYR A 102 15.28 6.11 -7.89
C TYR A 102 13.99 6.77 -7.42
N VAL A 103 14.02 7.47 -6.28
CA VAL A 103 12.87 8.22 -5.75
C VAL A 103 12.41 9.26 -6.77
N GLU A 104 13.31 10.02 -7.36
CA GLU A 104 12.99 11.04 -8.38
C GLU A 104 12.37 10.41 -9.64
N THR A 105 12.92 9.29 -10.11
CA THR A 105 12.38 8.55 -11.25
C THR A 105 10.96 8.06 -10.96
N THR A 106 10.74 7.49 -9.78
CA THR A 106 9.43 7.02 -9.35
C THR A 106 8.45 8.19 -9.18
N ASN A 107 8.90 9.29 -8.61
CA ASN A 107 8.08 10.50 -8.47
C ASN A 107 7.64 11.05 -9.82
N HIS A 108 8.55 11.14 -10.78
CA HIS A 108 8.20 11.57 -12.14
C HIS A 108 7.17 10.63 -12.76
N HIS A 109 7.35 9.31 -12.58
CA HIS A 109 6.40 8.33 -13.10
C HIS A 109 5.01 8.52 -12.50
N LEU A 110 4.87 8.52 -11.17
CA LEU A 110 3.57 8.60 -10.49
C LEU A 110 2.86 9.94 -10.73
N MET A 111 3.60 11.03 -10.74
CA MET A 111 3.01 12.37 -10.83
C MET A 111 2.75 12.84 -12.26
N VAL A 112 3.44 12.27 -13.26
CA VAL A 112 3.41 12.76 -14.64
C VAL A 112 2.98 11.69 -15.65
N SER A 113 3.43 10.44 -15.45
CA SER A 113 3.30 9.40 -16.47
C SER A 113 2.27 8.33 -16.13
N GLU A 114 1.89 8.20 -14.85
CA GLU A 114 0.91 7.18 -14.43
C GLU A 114 -0.45 7.49 -15.04
N PRO A 115 -1.12 6.50 -15.66
CA PRO A 115 -2.41 6.69 -16.28
C PRO A 115 -3.47 7.17 -15.29
N ARG A 116 -4.24 8.19 -15.71
CA ARG A 116 -5.29 8.80 -14.90
C ARG A 116 -6.53 9.05 -15.71
N LEU A 117 -7.67 8.92 -15.07
CA LEU A 117 -8.96 9.37 -15.63
C LEU A 117 -9.01 10.91 -15.69
N ALA A 118 -10.04 11.44 -16.35
CA ALA A 118 -10.24 12.88 -16.50
C ALA A 118 -10.36 13.64 -15.16
N ASP A 119 -10.79 12.98 -14.09
CA ASP A 119 -10.88 13.54 -12.74
C ASP A 119 -9.58 13.38 -11.91
N GLY A 120 -8.51 12.88 -12.53
CA GLY A 120 -7.21 12.66 -11.92
C GLY A 120 -7.05 11.32 -11.19
N THR A 121 -8.09 10.48 -11.17
CA THR A 121 -8.02 9.16 -10.52
C THR A 121 -7.05 8.25 -11.26
N ILE A 122 -6.12 7.64 -10.55
CA ILE A 122 -5.21 6.64 -11.12
C ILE A 122 -6.00 5.42 -11.58
N ALA A 123 -5.73 4.97 -12.80
CA ALA A 123 -6.41 3.85 -13.43
C ALA A 123 -5.42 2.98 -14.21
N ARG A 124 -5.66 1.69 -14.24
CA ARG A 124 -4.80 0.73 -14.95
C ARG A 124 -5.07 0.73 -16.45
N LEU A 125 -4.01 0.49 -17.24
CA LEU A 125 -4.11 0.18 -18.66
C LEU A 125 -4.20 -1.33 -18.94
N TRP A 126 -3.87 -2.15 -17.96
CA TRP A 126 -3.85 -3.60 -18.08
C TRP A 126 -4.37 -4.27 -16.79
N PRO A 127 -5.12 -5.38 -16.83
CA PRO A 127 -5.50 -6.18 -18.02
C PRO A 127 -6.57 -5.55 -18.92
N HIS A 128 -7.31 -4.57 -18.40
CA HIS A 128 -8.27 -3.77 -19.14
C HIS A 128 -8.00 -2.29 -18.91
N GLU A 129 -8.02 -1.50 -19.98
CA GLU A 129 -7.81 -0.07 -19.88
C GLU A 129 -8.90 0.59 -19.02
N ASN A 130 -8.54 1.71 -18.40
CA ASN A 130 -9.44 2.51 -17.58
C ASN A 130 -10.12 1.74 -16.44
N THR A 131 -9.42 0.76 -15.86
CA THR A 131 -9.92 0.01 -14.71
C THR A 131 -9.32 0.56 -13.41
N ILE A 132 -10.17 0.83 -12.41
CA ILE A 132 -9.77 1.26 -11.07
C ILE A 132 -9.70 0.02 -10.17
N TRP A 133 -8.58 -0.18 -9.50
CA TRP A 133 -8.37 -1.28 -8.55
C TRP A 133 -8.09 -0.72 -7.16
N ALA A 134 -8.78 -1.23 -6.16
CA ALA A 134 -8.63 -0.80 -4.77
C ALA A 134 -7.19 -0.91 -4.25
N ASP A 135 -6.43 -1.87 -4.77
CA ASP A 135 -5.01 -2.09 -4.44
C ASP A 135 -4.15 -0.87 -4.75
N ASP A 136 -4.44 -0.20 -5.87
CA ASP A 136 -3.65 0.93 -6.35
C ASP A 136 -3.73 2.15 -5.42
N ALA A 137 -4.76 2.23 -4.58
CA ALA A 137 -4.84 3.26 -3.55
C ALA A 137 -3.60 3.24 -2.65
N PHE A 138 -3.22 2.06 -2.12
CA PHE A 138 -2.03 1.96 -1.29
C PHE A 138 -0.75 2.07 -2.10
N MET A 139 -0.72 1.43 -3.27
CA MET A 139 0.47 1.41 -4.11
C MET A 139 0.91 2.83 -4.51
N ALA A 140 -0.03 3.74 -4.77
CA ALA A 140 0.26 5.14 -5.09
C ALA A 140 0.40 6.01 -3.84
N VAL A 141 -0.61 6.00 -2.95
CA VAL A 141 -0.71 6.95 -1.83
C VAL A 141 0.42 6.78 -0.82
N SER A 142 0.92 5.55 -0.60
CA SER A 142 2.06 5.31 0.28
C SER A 142 3.33 6.05 -0.15
N PHE A 143 3.56 6.18 -1.45
CA PHE A 143 4.66 6.97 -2.00
C PHE A 143 4.35 8.47 -1.98
N ILE A 144 3.18 8.85 -2.52
CA ILE A 144 2.81 10.26 -2.69
C ILE A 144 2.76 10.99 -1.35
N SER A 145 2.17 10.36 -0.30
CA SER A 145 2.11 10.97 1.04
C SER A 145 3.49 11.17 1.66
N ARG A 146 4.44 10.24 1.44
CA ARG A 146 5.82 10.41 1.91
C ARG A 146 6.58 11.46 1.13
N MET A 147 6.31 11.64 -0.15
CA MET A 147 6.85 12.79 -0.90
C MET A 147 6.35 14.11 -0.31
N GLY A 148 5.07 14.19 0.07
CA GLY A 148 4.52 15.35 0.75
C GLY A 148 5.24 15.64 2.07
N GLU A 149 5.46 14.62 2.90
CA GLU A 149 6.19 14.73 4.16
C GLU A 149 7.66 15.13 3.95
N ALA A 150 8.33 14.54 2.95
CA ALA A 150 9.74 14.80 2.67
C ALA A 150 10.02 16.19 2.07
N THR A 151 9.09 16.71 1.26
CA THR A 151 9.27 17.98 0.52
C THR A 151 8.52 19.16 1.14
N GLY A 152 7.49 18.91 1.95
CA GLY A 152 6.55 19.93 2.41
C GLY A 152 5.60 20.47 1.33
N GLU A 153 5.64 19.92 0.11
CA GLU A 153 4.84 20.42 -0.99
C GLU A 153 3.39 19.93 -0.92
N LYS A 154 2.46 20.88 -0.81
CA LYS A 154 1.01 20.61 -0.70
C LYS A 154 0.43 19.75 -1.82
N LYS A 155 0.96 19.88 -3.05
CA LYS A 155 0.46 19.12 -4.23
C LYS A 155 0.40 17.61 -4.01
N TYR A 156 1.33 17.06 -3.23
CA TYR A 156 1.35 15.62 -2.93
C TYR A 156 0.20 15.22 -2.00
N PHE A 157 -0.07 16.03 -0.98
CA PHE A 157 -1.20 15.77 -0.09
C PHE A 157 -2.54 15.99 -0.80
N ASP A 158 -2.62 17.02 -1.67
CA ASP A 158 -3.81 17.23 -2.52
C ASP A 158 -4.07 16.01 -3.40
N ASP A 159 -3.05 15.48 -4.08
CA ASP A 159 -3.21 14.30 -4.95
C ASP A 159 -3.56 13.05 -4.13
N ALA A 160 -2.84 12.77 -3.06
CA ALA A 160 -3.11 11.62 -2.19
C ALA A 160 -4.53 11.62 -1.63
N ALA A 161 -5.03 12.78 -1.16
CA ALA A 161 -6.38 12.93 -0.68
C ALA A 161 -7.42 12.74 -1.80
N ASN A 162 -7.18 13.33 -2.98
CA ASN A 162 -8.03 13.13 -4.14
C ASN A 162 -8.09 11.65 -4.56
N GLN A 163 -6.97 10.92 -4.52
CA GLN A 163 -6.99 9.48 -4.81
C GLN A 163 -7.91 8.76 -3.83
N ILE A 164 -7.76 8.94 -2.52
CA ILE A 164 -8.60 8.27 -1.51
C ILE A 164 -10.09 8.60 -1.73
N LEU A 165 -10.44 9.87 -1.92
CA LEU A 165 -11.82 10.29 -2.09
C LEU A 165 -12.43 9.81 -3.43
N ASN A 166 -11.64 9.81 -4.49
CA ASN A 166 -12.06 9.31 -5.78
C ASN A 166 -12.24 7.79 -5.79
N TYR A 167 -11.29 7.03 -5.20
CA TYR A 167 -11.46 5.58 -5.02
C TYR A 167 -12.73 5.26 -4.27
N THR A 168 -13.10 6.07 -3.26
CA THR A 168 -14.37 5.92 -2.56
C THR A 168 -15.56 6.17 -3.48
N ARG A 169 -15.52 7.21 -4.31
CA ARG A 169 -16.59 7.51 -5.27
C ARG A 169 -16.82 6.35 -6.24
N TYR A 170 -15.76 5.70 -6.71
CA TYR A 170 -15.86 4.63 -7.70
C TYR A 170 -16.11 3.25 -7.12
N LEU A 171 -15.61 2.95 -5.92
CA LEU A 171 -15.56 1.58 -5.41
C LEU A 171 -16.47 1.32 -4.22
N TRP A 172 -17.02 2.35 -3.57
CA TRP A 172 -17.84 2.17 -2.38
C TRP A 172 -19.17 1.49 -2.69
N CYS A 173 -19.51 0.48 -1.90
CA CYS A 173 -20.81 -0.18 -1.90
C CYS A 173 -21.63 0.32 -0.69
N PRO A 174 -22.59 1.25 -0.89
CA PRO A 174 -23.35 1.85 0.23
C PRO A 174 -24.16 0.82 1.02
N GLU A 175 -24.71 -0.19 0.34
CA GLU A 175 -25.57 -1.22 0.94
C GLU A 175 -24.77 -2.12 1.89
N LYS A 176 -23.51 -2.41 1.55
CA LYS A 176 -22.63 -3.27 2.34
C LYS A 176 -21.65 -2.50 3.21
N GLN A 177 -21.42 -1.22 2.93
CA GLN A 177 -20.44 -0.35 3.61
C GLN A 177 -18.99 -0.86 3.54
N ILE A 178 -18.63 -1.44 2.41
CA ILE A 178 -17.29 -1.91 2.06
C ILE A 178 -17.03 -1.65 0.58
N TYR A 179 -15.76 -1.72 0.17
CA TYR A 179 -15.38 -1.47 -1.21
C TYR A 179 -15.49 -2.71 -2.08
N TYR A 180 -15.90 -2.53 -3.33
CA TYR A 180 -15.64 -3.47 -4.41
C TYR A 180 -14.14 -3.52 -4.70
N HIS A 181 -13.66 -4.65 -5.22
CA HIS A 181 -12.25 -4.81 -5.59
C HIS A 181 -11.86 -3.90 -6.75
N CYS A 182 -12.68 -3.83 -7.78
CA CYS A 182 -12.40 -3.03 -8.97
C CYS A 182 -13.66 -2.46 -9.60
N TYR A 183 -13.44 -1.46 -10.47
CA TYR A 183 -14.47 -0.82 -11.27
C TYR A 183 -13.97 -0.65 -12.70
N HIS A 184 -14.79 -1.03 -13.69
CA HIS A 184 -14.54 -0.88 -15.10
C HIS A 184 -15.27 0.39 -15.59
N THR A 185 -14.52 1.42 -15.98
CA THR A 185 -15.14 2.71 -16.34
C THR A 185 -15.88 2.68 -17.68
N ASP A 186 -15.47 1.79 -18.59
CA ASP A 186 -16.02 1.70 -19.95
C ASP A 186 -17.48 1.21 -19.94
N ASN A 187 -17.77 0.16 -19.16
CA ASN A 187 -19.12 -0.40 -19.03
C ASN A 187 -19.82 0.02 -17.72
N LYS A 188 -19.11 0.77 -16.85
CA LYS A 188 -19.61 1.25 -15.55
C LYS A 188 -20.00 0.11 -14.60
N GLU A 189 -19.26 -0.99 -14.62
CA GLU A 189 -19.53 -2.15 -13.80
C GLU A 189 -18.48 -2.35 -12.72
N HIS A 190 -18.94 -2.75 -11.54
CA HIS A 190 -18.06 -3.20 -10.47
C HIS A 190 -17.68 -4.67 -10.64
N GLY A 191 -16.48 -5.02 -10.22
CA GLY A 191 -16.14 -6.42 -9.98
C GLY A 191 -17.00 -6.99 -8.84
N VAL A 192 -17.30 -8.27 -8.90
CA VAL A 192 -18.24 -8.94 -7.97
C VAL A 192 -17.70 -9.13 -6.54
N ALA A 193 -16.41 -8.96 -6.31
CA ALA A 193 -15.76 -9.32 -5.06
C ALA A 193 -15.59 -8.13 -4.12
N HIS A 194 -15.96 -8.35 -2.85
CA HIS A 194 -15.57 -7.48 -1.73
C HIS A 194 -14.36 -8.08 -1.03
N TRP A 195 -13.22 -8.09 -1.74
CA TRP A 195 -12.01 -8.74 -1.28
C TRP A 195 -11.41 -8.03 -0.06
N SER A 196 -11.16 -8.80 1.00
CA SER A 196 -10.66 -8.29 2.29
C SER A 196 -9.36 -7.49 2.13
N ARG A 197 -8.36 -8.05 1.45
CA ARG A 197 -7.08 -7.39 1.26
C ARG A 197 -7.20 -6.10 0.43
N ALA A 198 -8.07 -6.05 -0.58
CA ALA A 198 -8.35 -4.84 -1.36
C ALA A 198 -8.92 -3.72 -0.48
N ASN A 199 -9.91 -4.06 0.37
CA ASN A 199 -10.41 -3.15 1.39
C ASN A 199 -9.33 -2.73 2.39
N GLY A 200 -8.46 -3.67 2.78
CA GLY A 200 -7.32 -3.42 3.65
C GLY A 200 -6.32 -2.41 3.05
N TRP A 201 -6.07 -2.48 1.75
CA TRP A 201 -5.18 -1.54 1.07
C TRP A 201 -5.68 -0.10 1.12
N ILE A 202 -6.96 0.15 0.83
CA ILE A 202 -7.55 1.49 0.94
C ILE A 202 -7.48 1.97 2.40
N PHE A 203 -7.78 1.09 3.36
CA PHE A 203 -7.76 1.43 4.78
C PHE A 203 -6.36 1.81 5.27
N MET A 204 -5.34 1.04 4.90
CA MET A 204 -3.94 1.37 5.20
C MET A 204 -3.48 2.65 4.50
N ALA A 205 -3.85 2.83 3.23
CA ALA A 205 -3.51 4.05 2.49
C ALA A 205 -4.06 5.30 3.16
N THR A 206 -5.33 5.23 3.61
CA THR A 206 -5.98 6.35 4.31
C THR A 206 -5.31 6.63 5.65
N ALA A 207 -5.00 5.59 6.44
CA ALA A 207 -4.30 5.75 7.71
C ALA A 207 -2.85 6.29 7.52
N ASP A 208 -2.19 5.86 6.46
CA ASP A 208 -0.83 6.29 6.12
C ASP A 208 -0.80 7.77 5.69
N LEU A 209 -1.78 8.19 4.88
CA LEU A 209 -1.98 9.58 4.49
C LEU A 209 -2.28 10.47 5.70
N LEU A 210 -3.28 10.12 6.51
CA LEU A 210 -3.69 10.91 7.68
C LEU A 210 -2.56 11.12 8.69
N ALA A 211 -1.66 10.16 8.81
CA ALA A 211 -0.50 10.27 9.69
C ALA A 211 0.54 11.31 9.26
N ARG A 212 0.51 11.74 8.00
CA ARG A 212 1.49 12.67 7.39
C ARG A 212 0.88 13.97 6.93
N MET A 213 -0.41 13.92 6.58
CA MET A 213 -1.14 15.08 6.09
C MET A 213 -1.21 16.17 7.17
N PRO A 214 -0.91 17.44 6.84
CA PRO A 214 -1.04 18.54 7.78
C PRO A 214 -2.44 18.61 8.41
N GLU A 215 -2.51 19.01 9.68
CA GLU A 215 -3.78 19.06 10.42
C GLU A 215 -4.75 20.10 9.83
N ASP A 216 -4.23 21.16 9.26
CA ASP A 216 -4.99 22.24 8.62
C ASP A 216 -5.28 22.02 7.13
N HIS A 217 -4.98 20.82 6.60
CA HIS A 217 -5.22 20.53 5.20
C HIS A 217 -6.74 20.52 4.89
N PRO A 218 -7.21 21.24 3.85
CA PRO A 218 -8.64 21.45 3.61
C PRO A 218 -9.46 20.16 3.37
N MET A 219 -8.84 19.10 2.89
CA MET A 219 -9.51 17.81 2.66
C MET A 219 -9.36 16.82 3.84
N ARG A 220 -8.68 17.19 4.92
CA ARG A 220 -8.38 16.26 6.02
C ARG A 220 -9.64 15.71 6.67
N ASP A 221 -10.63 16.56 6.94
CA ASP A 221 -11.89 16.15 7.57
C ASP A 221 -12.66 15.14 6.71
N ASP A 222 -12.64 15.32 5.39
CA ASP A 222 -13.31 14.39 4.48
C ASP A 222 -12.58 13.06 4.40
N VAL A 223 -11.25 13.06 4.45
CA VAL A 223 -10.45 11.83 4.54
C VAL A 223 -10.70 11.11 5.87
N ILE A 224 -10.81 11.84 7.00
CA ILE A 224 -11.16 11.25 8.32
C ILE A 224 -12.57 10.64 8.28
N LYS A 225 -13.57 11.35 7.74
CA LYS A 225 -14.93 10.81 7.60
C LYS A 225 -14.94 9.55 6.76
N ASN A 226 -14.20 9.52 5.67
CA ASN A 226 -14.05 8.33 4.82
C ASN A 226 -13.43 7.16 5.60
N PHE A 227 -12.38 7.42 6.38
CA PHE A 227 -11.75 6.43 7.24
C PHE A 227 -12.72 5.85 8.29
N GLN A 228 -13.50 6.71 8.95
CA GLN A 228 -14.52 6.32 9.94
C GLN A 228 -15.64 5.47 9.31
N MET A 229 -16.09 5.87 8.14
CA MET A 229 -17.10 5.13 7.38
C MET A 229 -16.61 3.72 7.04
N GLN A 230 -15.39 3.59 6.53
CA GLN A 230 -14.80 2.31 6.22
C GLN A 230 -14.54 1.47 7.47
N ALA A 231 -14.03 2.06 8.56
CA ALA A 231 -13.81 1.36 9.83
C ALA A 231 -15.12 0.74 10.35
N SER A 232 -16.21 1.50 10.31
CA SER A 232 -17.54 1.03 10.72
C SER A 232 -18.04 -0.11 9.81
N GLY A 233 -17.79 0.00 8.51
CA GLY A 233 -18.15 -1.03 7.54
C GLY A 233 -17.41 -2.33 7.81
N VAL A 234 -16.08 -2.30 7.84
CA VAL A 234 -15.27 -3.52 8.00
C VAL A 234 -15.48 -4.19 9.36
N ALA A 235 -15.71 -3.42 10.43
CA ALA A 235 -15.97 -3.97 11.76
C ALA A 235 -17.20 -4.92 11.79
N ARG A 236 -18.20 -4.67 10.95
CA ARG A 236 -19.42 -5.52 10.85
C ARG A 236 -19.16 -6.91 10.27
N TYR A 237 -18.05 -7.08 9.55
CA TYR A 237 -17.67 -8.35 8.90
C TYR A 237 -16.61 -9.12 9.67
N GLN A 238 -16.25 -8.69 10.87
CA GLN A 238 -15.32 -9.43 11.71
C GLN A 238 -15.94 -10.76 12.15
N GLY A 239 -15.24 -11.86 11.90
CA GLY A 239 -15.66 -13.19 12.34
C GLY A 239 -15.59 -13.36 13.86
N LYS A 240 -16.28 -14.37 14.39
CA LYS A 240 -16.39 -14.66 15.84
C LYS A 240 -15.02 -14.89 16.51
N ASN A 241 -14.02 -15.36 15.77
CA ASN A 241 -12.64 -15.57 16.23
C ASN A 241 -11.74 -14.34 16.02
N GLY A 242 -12.31 -13.22 15.57
CA GLY A 242 -11.61 -11.95 15.35
C GLY A 242 -11.01 -11.79 13.95
N LEU A 243 -10.98 -12.83 13.13
CA LEU A 243 -10.44 -12.77 11.78
C LEU A 243 -11.49 -12.29 10.77
N TRP A 244 -11.02 -11.73 9.66
CA TRP A 244 -11.86 -11.45 8.49
C TRP A 244 -11.68 -12.50 7.41
N HIS A 245 -12.76 -12.77 6.69
CA HIS A 245 -12.76 -13.70 5.57
C HIS A 245 -12.17 -13.07 4.32
N GLN A 246 -11.67 -13.89 3.38
CA GLN A 246 -11.12 -13.42 2.10
C GLN A 246 -12.09 -12.52 1.34
N LEU A 247 -13.37 -12.93 1.28
CA LEU A 247 -14.45 -12.08 0.80
C LEU A 247 -15.26 -11.63 2.01
N LEU A 248 -15.27 -10.33 2.29
CA LEU A 248 -15.83 -9.79 3.52
C LEU A 248 -17.30 -10.18 3.74
N ASP A 249 -18.08 -10.21 2.66
CA ASP A 249 -19.50 -10.54 2.67
C ASP A 249 -19.80 -12.03 2.46
N LYS A 250 -18.78 -12.91 2.54
CA LYS A 250 -18.90 -14.36 2.34
C LYS A 250 -18.24 -15.10 3.50
N ALA A 251 -19.03 -15.39 4.53
CA ALA A 251 -18.55 -16.06 5.74
C ALA A 251 -18.13 -17.53 5.51
N ASP A 252 -18.40 -18.08 4.35
CA ASP A 252 -17.96 -19.40 3.88
C ASP A 252 -16.61 -19.37 3.13
N SER A 253 -16.07 -18.19 2.83
CA SER A 253 -14.71 -18.06 2.31
C SER A 253 -13.69 -18.24 3.44
N TYR A 254 -12.43 -18.58 3.10
CA TYR A 254 -11.40 -18.80 4.12
C TYR A 254 -11.03 -17.49 4.87
N GLU A 255 -10.55 -17.64 6.10
CA GLU A 255 -10.03 -16.54 6.92
C GLU A 255 -8.70 -16.03 6.37
N GLU A 256 -8.58 -14.74 6.15
CA GLU A 256 -7.46 -14.14 5.45
C GLU A 256 -6.65 -13.23 6.41
N ILE A 257 -5.40 -13.63 6.65
CA ILE A 257 -4.55 -12.99 7.65
C ILE A 257 -4.06 -11.60 7.21
N THR A 258 -3.78 -11.41 5.92
CA THR A 258 -3.20 -10.13 5.47
C THR A 258 -4.23 -9.00 5.55
N GLY A 259 -5.47 -9.21 5.09
CA GLY A 259 -6.56 -8.24 5.27
C GLY A 259 -6.87 -7.98 6.74
N THR A 260 -6.89 -9.05 7.56
CA THR A 260 -7.03 -8.93 9.02
C THR A 260 -5.94 -8.03 9.61
N SER A 261 -4.68 -8.23 9.23
CA SER A 261 -3.55 -7.42 9.72
C SER A 261 -3.69 -5.94 9.35
N MET A 262 -4.15 -5.66 8.13
CA MET A 262 -4.37 -4.30 7.65
C MET A 262 -5.48 -3.59 8.43
N PHE A 263 -6.57 -4.28 8.72
CA PHE A 263 -7.67 -3.72 9.52
C PHE A 263 -7.23 -3.49 10.97
N VAL A 264 -6.56 -4.46 11.58
CA VAL A 264 -6.02 -4.32 12.95
C VAL A 264 -5.07 -3.12 13.04
N PHE A 265 -4.14 -2.99 12.10
CA PHE A 265 -3.20 -1.87 12.06
C PHE A 265 -3.93 -0.53 11.92
N GLY A 266 -4.80 -0.40 10.91
CA GLY A 266 -5.49 0.86 10.65
C GLY A 266 -6.44 1.26 11.79
N ILE A 267 -7.20 0.31 12.36
CA ILE A 267 -8.10 0.57 13.50
C ILE A 267 -7.28 1.00 14.72
N ALA A 268 -6.23 0.26 15.09
CA ALA A 268 -5.40 0.60 16.25
C ALA A 268 -4.75 1.98 16.09
N LYS A 269 -4.25 2.30 14.89
CA LYS A 269 -3.72 3.63 14.57
C LYS A 269 -4.80 4.70 14.65
N GLY A 270 -5.97 4.46 14.06
CA GLY A 270 -7.09 5.41 14.09
C GLY A 270 -7.57 5.74 15.49
N VAL A 271 -7.62 4.76 16.39
CA VAL A 271 -7.94 4.98 17.81
C VAL A 271 -6.84 5.78 18.50
N LYS A 272 -5.58 5.40 18.29
CA LYS A 272 -4.43 6.09 18.89
C LYS A 272 -4.35 7.56 18.51
N GLU A 273 -4.60 7.88 17.24
CA GLU A 273 -4.52 9.24 16.71
C GLU A 273 -5.83 10.03 16.86
N GLY A 274 -6.87 9.44 17.50
CA GLY A 274 -8.15 10.10 17.75
C GLY A 274 -9.08 10.22 16.52
N TRP A 275 -8.79 9.53 15.43
CA TRP A 275 -9.65 9.52 14.23
C TRP A 275 -10.85 8.60 14.39
N LEU A 276 -10.75 7.59 15.26
CA LEU A 276 -11.82 6.64 15.58
C LEU A 276 -12.21 6.74 17.04
N HIS A 277 -13.48 6.42 17.33
CA HIS A 277 -13.94 6.29 18.71
C HIS A 277 -13.12 5.21 19.47
N PRO A 278 -12.77 5.43 20.76
CA PRO A 278 -11.94 4.49 21.52
C PRO A 278 -12.44 3.04 21.52
N ASP A 279 -13.74 2.81 21.44
CA ASP A 279 -14.31 1.45 21.44
C ASP A 279 -13.89 0.60 20.26
N PHE A 280 -13.45 1.19 19.15
CA PHE A 280 -12.89 0.44 18.04
C PHE A 280 -11.64 -0.37 18.42
N ILE A 281 -10.99 -0.05 19.55
CA ILE A 281 -9.85 -0.83 20.04
C ILE A 281 -10.21 -2.30 20.30
N TYR A 282 -11.45 -2.58 20.68
CA TYR A 282 -11.92 -3.95 20.91
C TYR A 282 -11.92 -4.78 19.61
N VAL A 283 -12.29 -4.15 18.48
CA VAL A 283 -12.23 -4.77 17.16
C VAL A 283 -10.77 -5.12 16.80
N ALA A 284 -9.83 -4.18 17.00
CA ALA A 284 -8.43 -4.42 16.77
C ALA A 284 -7.87 -5.54 17.66
N TRP A 285 -8.21 -5.55 18.96
CA TRP A 285 -7.79 -6.59 19.90
C TRP A 285 -8.29 -7.98 19.53
N GLN A 286 -9.54 -8.10 19.10
CA GLN A 286 -10.08 -9.38 18.65
C GLN A 286 -9.36 -9.86 17.39
N GLY A 287 -9.08 -8.96 16.43
CA GLY A 287 -8.31 -9.28 15.24
C GLY A 287 -6.88 -9.73 15.58
N LEU A 288 -6.21 -9.03 16.49
CA LEU A 288 -4.87 -9.43 16.95
C LEU A 288 -4.87 -10.82 17.60
N LYS A 289 -5.84 -11.10 18.49
CA LYS A 289 -5.96 -12.44 19.09
C LYS A 289 -6.18 -13.53 18.04
N GLY A 290 -7.05 -13.25 17.05
CA GLY A 290 -7.29 -14.17 15.93
C GLY A 290 -6.00 -14.45 15.15
N MET A 291 -5.22 -13.41 14.81
CA MET A 291 -3.92 -13.60 14.13
C MET A 291 -2.93 -14.39 14.96
N LEU A 292 -2.79 -14.09 16.25
CA LEU A 292 -1.87 -14.80 17.16
C LEU A 292 -2.22 -16.29 17.25
N SER A 293 -3.50 -16.65 17.16
CA SER A 293 -3.93 -18.07 17.16
C SER A 293 -3.48 -18.87 15.92
N LYS A 294 -3.02 -18.17 14.86
CA LYS A 294 -2.55 -18.81 13.62
C LYS A 294 -1.03 -18.92 13.54
N ILE A 295 -0.32 -18.38 14.52
CA ILE A 295 1.14 -18.55 14.58
C ILE A 295 1.46 -19.96 15.02
N SER A 296 2.27 -20.68 14.23
CA SER A 296 2.72 -22.04 14.59
C SER A 296 3.80 -21.99 15.69
N GLU A 297 4.05 -23.15 16.31
CA GLU A 297 5.10 -23.28 17.34
C GLU A 297 6.51 -22.84 16.85
N ASN A 298 6.73 -22.88 15.56
CA ASN A 298 8.00 -22.48 14.94
C ASN A 298 8.00 -21.01 14.43
N GLY A 299 6.96 -20.23 14.67
CA GLY A 299 6.81 -18.84 14.24
C GLY A 299 6.09 -18.65 12.91
#